data_d96147fd630ebc36336e93bfe44737a4
#
_entry.id   d96147fd630ebc36336e93bfe44737a4
#
_cell.length_a   1.000
_cell.length_b   1.000
_cell.length_c   1.000
_cell.angle_alpha   90.00
_cell.angle_beta   90.00
_cell.angle_gamma   90.00
#
_symmetry.space_group_name_H-M   'P 1'
#
loop_
_entity.id
_entity.type
_entity.pdbx_description
1 polymer ?
#
loop_
_entity_poly.entity_id
_entity_poly.type
_entity_poly.pdbx_seq_one_letter_code
_entity_poly.pdbx_strand_id
1 'polypeptide(L)'
;MLFRSLATLAFDYPPRAELFRRELESLFVLARQQGRAPDSFTGSFAGALGYPQFLPSSVLAYAVDFDGNGRIDFESDAIDAIGSVANYLKVHGWQTGAPVAERARLAPTTDAAMLVAAGIEPALDPATLSAAGVSTLDGGSAAATATLVDLETPGADTEYWFGYRNFYVITRYNRSSFYAMSVYELAEALRLRRLVDEVRAQRR
;
A
#
# COMPACT_ATOMS: atom_id res chain seq x y z
N MET A 1 12.90 -16.65 -12.72
CA MET A 1 13.40 -15.76 -13.79
C MET A 1 12.29 -14.81 -14.20
N LEU A 2 12.42 -13.55 -13.88
CA LEU A 2 11.43 -12.49 -14.12
C LEU A 2 11.02 -12.37 -15.58
N PHE A 3 12.00 -12.36 -16.50
CA PHE A 3 11.75 -12.28 -17.94
C PHE A 3 10.75 -13.33 -18.43
N ARG A 4 10.91 -14.59 -18.03
CA ARG A 4 9.99 -15.67 -18.44
C ARG A 4 8.57 -15.45 -17.90
N SER A 5 8.44 -15.04 -16.62
CA SER A 5 7.14 -14.74 -16.03
C SER A 5 6.42 -13.64 -16.80
N LEU A 6 7.12 -12.52 -17.07
CA LEU A 6 6.52 -11.42 -17.81
C LEU A 6 6.18 -11.80 -19.27
N ALA A 7 7.04 -12.55 -19.94
CA ALA A 7 6.76 -13.01 -21.30
C ALA A 7 5.52 -13.92 -21.35
N THR A 8 5.42 -14.90 -20.44
CA THR A 8 4.22 -15.76 -20.36
C THR A 8 2.97 -14.93 -20.08
N LEU A 9 3.02 -14.01 -19.12
CA LEU A 9 1.86 -13.18 -18.79
C LEU A 9 1.50 -12.20 -19.90
N ALA A 10 2.48 -11.74 -20.68
CA ALA A 10 2.27 -10.82 -21.80
C ALA A 10 1.63 -11.46 -23.02
N PHE A 11 1.92 -12.75 -23.27
CA PHE A 11 1.52 -13.43 -24.50
C PHE A 11 0.53 -14.57 -24.30
N ASP A 12 0.56 -15.24 -23.14
CA ASP A 12 -0.25 -16.44 -22.87
C ASP A 12 -1.34 -16.20 -21.82
N TYR A 13 -1.47 -14.96 -21.26
CA TYR A 13 -2.48 -14.61 -20.26
C TYR A 13 -3.36 -13.42 -20.73
N PRO A 14 -4.37 -13.65 -21.57
CA PRO A 14 -5.20 -12.63 -22.21
C PRO A 14 -5.79 -11.57 -21.26
N PRO A 15 -6.30 -11.90 -20.05
CA PRO A 15 -6.99 -10.93 -19.19
C PRO A 15 -6.14 -9.72 -18.80
N ARG A 16 -4.82 -9.86 -18.76
CA ARG A 16 -3.88 -8.79 -18.36
C ARG A 16 -2.69 -8.64 -19.31
N ALA A 17 -2.77 -9.19 -20.51
CA ALA A 17 -1.68 -9.23 -21.47
C ALA A 17 -1.09 -7.84 -21.76
N GLU A 18 -1.93 -6.84 -21.96
CA GLU A 18 -1.48 -5.46 -22.25
C GLU A 18 -0.67 -4.85 -21.10
N LEU A 19 -1.09 -5.08 -19.86
CA LEU A 19 -0.32 -4.64 -18.70
C LEU A 19 1.07 -5.29 -18.73
N PHE A 20 1.15 -6.61 -18.89
CA PHE A 20 2.41 -7.33 -18.82
C PHE A 20 3.32 -7.10 -20.03
N ARG A 21 2.78 -6.72 -21.18
CA ARG A 21 3.59 -6.23 -22.31
C ARG A 21 4.32 -4.94 -21.95
N ARG A 22 3.65 -3.99 -21.32
CA ARG A 22 4.27 -2.75 -20.83
C ARG A 22 5.32 -3.02 -19.74
N GLU A 23 5.08 -3.99 -18.88
CA GLU A 23 6.08 -4.37 -17.88
C GLU A 23 7.29 -5.07 -18.50
N LEU A 24 7.10 -5.86 -19.55
CA LEU A 24 8.19 -6.47 -20.30
C LEU A 24 9.03 -5.41 -21.02
N GLU A 25 8.40 -4.42 -21.65
CA GLU A 25 9.10 -3.27 -22.24
C GLU A 25 9.90 -2.50 -21.17
N SER A 26 9.27 -2.25 -20.01
CA SER A 26 9.93 -1.59 -18.88
C SER A 26 11.14 -2.40 -18.37
N LEU A 27 11.05 -3.74 -18.37
CA LEU A 27 12.19 -4.60 -18.02
C LEU A 27 13.37 -4.42 -19.00
N PHE A 28 13.12 -4.30 -20.30
CA PHE A 28 14.19 -4.03 -21.26
C PHE A 28 14.83 -2.67 -21.05
N VAL A 29 14.04 -1.64 -20.72
CA VAL A 29 14.56 -0.30 -20.39
C VAL A 29 15.43 -0.37 -19.15
N LEU A 30 14.93 -1.00 -18.08
CA LEU A 30 15.64 -1.19 -16.82
C LEU A 30 16.96 -1.95 -17.01
N ALA A 31 16.93 -3.04 -17.76
CA ALA A 31 18.10 -3.84 -18.11
C ALA A 31 19.18 -3.01 -18.80
N ARG A 32 18.77 -2.18 -19.76
CA ARG A 32 19.69 -1.25 -20.46
C ARG A 32 20.30 -0.23 -19.52
N GLN A 33 19.48 0.38 -18.66
CA GLN A 33 19.95 1.40 -17.69
C GLN A 33 20.96 0.81 -16.68
N GLN A 34 20.75 -0.44 -16.28
CA GLN A 34 21.63 -1.12 -15.32
C GLN A 34 22.79 -1.89 -15.96
N GLY A 35 22.87 -1.90 -17.32
CA GLY A 35 23.90 -2.68 -18.02
C GLY A 35 23.79 -4.19 -17.76
N ARG A 36 22.60 -4.71 -17.50
CA ARG A 36 22.32 -6.13 -17.19
C ARG A 36 21.58 -6.80 -18.33
N ALA A 37 21.77 -8.10 -18.49
CA ALA A 37 20.95 -8.88 -19.41
C ALA A 37 19.51 -9.00 -18.87
N PRO A 38 18.46 -8.87 -19.72
CA PRO A 38 17.07 -8.93 -19.25
C PRO A 38 16.69 -10.24 -18.54
N ASP A 39 17.32 -11.34 -18.90
CA ASP A 39 17.13 -12.67 -18.32
C ASP A 39 17.89 -12.88 -17.00
N SER A 40 18.77 -11.95 -16.61
CA SER A 40 19.49 -11.99 -15.32
C SER A 40 18.65 -11.55 -14.13
N PHE A 41 17.48 -10.90 -14.37
CA PHE A 41 16.62 -10.44 -13.29
C PHE A 41 15.85 -11.58 -12.66
N THR A 42 15.84 -11.61 -11.33
CA THR A 42 15.02 -12.49 -10.52
C THR A 42 13.79 -11.75 -10.00
N GLY A 43 12.70 -12.45 -9.77
CA GLY A 43 11.47 -11.84 -9.27
C GLY A 43 10.36 -12.86 -9.06
N SER A 44 9.19 -12.38 -8.67
CA SER A 44 8.02 -13.21 -8.44
C SER A 44 7.44 -13.75 -9.76
N PHE A 45 6.56 -14.74 -9.65
CA PHE A 45 5.81 -15.26 -10.81
C PHE A 45 4.89 -14.18 -11.45
N ALA A 46 4.53 -13.14 -10.69
CA ALA A 46 3.73 -12.02 -11.16
C ALA A 46 4.56 -10.83 -11.66
N GLY A 47 5.88 -10.98 -11.77
CA GLY A 47 6.75 -9.95 -12.34
C GLY A 47 7.29 -8.91 -11.37
N ALA A 48 7.18 -9.13 -10.06
CA ALA A 48 7.64 -8.20 -9.04
C ALA A 48 9.12 -8.43 -8.66
N LEU A 49 9.86 -7.34 -8.39
CA LEU A 49 11.30 -7.30 -8.15
C LEU A 49 11.65 -7.03 -6.69
N GLY A 50 12.56 -7.79 -6.14
CA GLY A 50 13.29 -7.57 -4.89
C GLY A 50 12.41 -7.34 -3.65
N TYR A 51 12.97 -6.74 -2.62
CA TYR A 51 12.27 -6.45 -1.36
C TYR A 51 10.98 -5.64 -1.53
N PRO A 52 10.93 -4.54 -2.34
CA PRO A 52 9.72 -3.75 -2.49
C PRO A 52 8.65 -4.45 -3.33
N GLN A 53 8.94 -5.56 -3.99
CA GLN A 53 8.03 -6.21 -4.93
C GLN A 53 7.47 -5.23 -5.98
N PHE A 54 8.33 -4.36 -6.49
CA PHE A 54 7.99 -3.42 -7.57
C PHE A 54 7.92 -4.14 -8.92
N LEU A 55 6.95 -3.78 -9.72
CA LEU A 55 6.98 -4.10 -11.15
C LEU A 55 8.08 -3.27 -11.85
N PRO A 56 8.62 -3.71 -13.00
CA PRO A 56 9.67 -2.97 -13.71
C PRO A 56 9.35 -1.50 -13.96
N SER A 57 8.11 -1.19 -14.34
CA SER A 57 7.66 0.20 -14.51
C SER A 57 7.70 1.00 -13.21
N SER A 58 7.38 0.36 -12.07
CA SER A 58 7.45 0.99 -10.76
C SER A 58 8.91 1.24 -10.33
N VAL A 59 9.82 0.33 -10.68
CA VAL A 59 11.26 0.57 -10.46
C VAL A 59 11.71 1.81 -11.23
N LEU A 60 11.38 1.90 -12.51
CA LEU A 60 11.76 3.07 -13.33
C LEU A 60 11.18 4.39 -12.82
N ALA A 61 9.98 4.36 -12.25
CA ALA A 61 9.26 5.56 -11.82
C ALA A 61 9.59 6.01 -10.39
N TYR A 62 9.86 5.08 -9.48
CA TYR A 62 9.87 5.37 -8.04
C TYR A 62 11.14 4.95 -7.30
N ALA A 63 11.99 4.13 -7.91
CA ALA A 63 13.22 3.70 -7.26
C ALA A 63 14.17 4.87 -7.01
N VAL A 64 14.79 4.87 -5.84
CA VAL A 64 15.78 5.87 -5.42
C VAL A 64 16.99 5.16 -4.80
N ASP A 65 18.16 5.69 -5.09
CA ASP A 65 19.41 5.41 -4.37
C ASP A 65 19.34 6.19 -3.04
N PHE A 66 18.89 5.52 -1.99
CA PHE A 66 18.55 6.19 -0.72
C PHE A 66 19.78 6.32 0.20
N ASP A 67 20.75 5.43 0.08
CA ASP A 67 22.02 5.51 0.82
C ASP A 67 23.09 6.34 0.10
N GLY A 68 22.86 6.73 -1.16
CA GLY A 68 23.75 7.58 -1.94
C GLY A 68 25.01 6.88 -2.45
N ASN A 69 24.98 5.54 -2.57
CA ASN A 69 26.12 4.74 -3.01
C ASN A 69 26.30 4.70 -4.55
N GLY A 70 25.41 5.32 -5.32
CA GLY A 70 25.43 5.39 -6.77
C GLY A 70 24.76 4.19 -7.45
N ARG A 71 24.06 3.34 -6.70
CA ARG A 71 23.35 2.14 -7.21
C ARG A 71 21.99 2.03 -6.54
N ILE A 72 21.06 1.41 -7.21
CA ILE A 72 19.78 1.02 -6.63
C ILE A 72 19.78 -0.50 -6.47
N ASP A 73 19.79 -1.00 -5.23
CA ASP A 73 19.85 -2.41 -4.92
C ASP A 73 18.60 -2.86 -4.14
N PHE A 74 17.77 -3.68 -4.77
CA PHE A 74 16.59 -4.27 -4.15
C PHE A 74 16.77 -5.75 -3.78
N GLU A 75 17.91 -6.33 -4.10
CA GLU A 75 18.15 -7.77 -3.96
C GLU A 75 18.93 -8.09 -2.68
N SER A 76 19.89 -7.25 -2.31
CA SER A 76 20.80 -7.50 -1.18
C SER A 76 20.75 -6.44 -0.08
N ASP A 77 20.21 -5.25 -0.34
CA ASP A 77 20.08 -4.18 0.65
C ASP A 77 18.63 -3.69 0.76
N ALA A 78 18.15 -3.55 2.00
CA ALA A 78 16.82 -3.05 2.28
C ALA A 78 16.75 -1.51 2.29
N ILE A 79 17.87 -0.78 2.32
CA ILE A 79 17.90 0.67 2.49
C ILE A 79 17.22 1.36 1.30
N ASP A 80 17.65 1.01 0.08
CA ASP A 80 17.03 1.55 -1.14
C ASP A 80 15.58 1.10 -1.31
N ALA A 81 15.27 -0.12 -0.91
CA ALA A 81 13.90 -0.62 -0.94
C ALA A 81 12.99 0.22 -0.03
N ILE A 82 13.42 0.51 1.19
CA ILE A 82 12.67 1.36 2.15
C ILE A 82 12.51 2.78 1.59
N GLY A 83 13.60 3.37 1.10
CA GLY A 83 13.57 4.71 0.50
C GLY A 83 12.65 4.78 -0.73
N SER A 84 12.69 3.76 -1.58
CA SER A 84 11.86 3.68 -2.78
C SER A 84 10.38 3.49 -2.47
N VAL A 85 10.03 2.68 -1.46
CA VAL A 85 8.65 2.55 -0.97
C VAL A 85 8.16 3.87 -0.40
N ALA A 86 9.00 4.56 0.38
CA ALA A 86 8.66 5.89 0.92
C ALA A 86 8.43 6.90 -0.22
N ASN A 87 9.28 6.90 -1.25
CA ASN A 87 9.10 7.75 -2.43
C ASN A 87 7.82 7.41 -3.20
N TYR A 88 7.51 6.12 -3.37
CA TYR A 88 6.24 5.67 -3.97
C TYR A 88 5.04 6.26 -3.23
N LEU A 89 4.97 6.12 -1.91
CA LEU A 89 3.88 6.65 -1.10
C LEU A 89 3.80 8.18 -1.20
N LYS A 90 4.95 8.88 -1.16
CA LYS A 90 5.03 10.34 -1.32
C LYS A 90 4.46 10.80 -2.66
N VAL A 91 4.86 10.16 -3.77
CA VAL A 91 4.39 10.51 -5.13
C VAL A 91 2.88 10.25 -5.26
N HIS A 92 2.34 9.25 -4.58
CA HIS A 92 0.91 8.96 -4.56
C HIS A 92 0.12 9.83 -3.58
N GLY A 93 0.76 10.81 -2.93
CA GLY A 93 0.11 11.83 -2.12
C GLY A 93 0.01 11.49 -0.64
N TRP A 94 1.00 10.77 -0.09
CA TRP A 94 1.14 10.59 1.36
C TRP A 94 1.25 11.92 2.08
N GLN A 95 0.46 12.09 3.12
CA GLN A 95 0.43 13.27 3.97
C GLN A 95 1.09 12.94 5.32
N THR A 96 2.29 13.43 5.54
CA THR A 96 3.04 13.20 6.77
C THR A 96 2.26 13.76 7.97
N GLY A 97 2.09 12.94 9.02
CA GLY A 97 1.37 13.31 10.23
C GLY A 97 -0.17 13.23 10.13
N ALA A 98 -0.73 13.02 8.93
CA ALA A 98 -2.17 12.81 8.79
C ALA A 98 -2.55 11.36 9.15
N PRO A 99 -3.81 11.13 9.59
CA PRO A 99 -4.28 9.80 9.96
C PRO A 99 -4.31 8.84 8.76
N VAL A 100 -4.14 7.57 9.04
CA VAL A 100 -4.25 6.49 8.06
C VAL A 100 -5.65 5.86 8.12
N ALA A 101 -6.00 5.30 9.26
CA ALA A 101 -7.30 4.70 9.51
C ALA A 101 -7.69 4.88 10.97
N GLU A 102 -9.00 4.82 11.25
CA GLU A 102 -9.56 4.90 12.59
C GLU A 102 -10.78 4.00 12.72
N ARG A 103 -10.93 3.30 13.86
CA ARG A 103 -12.04 2.39 14.06
C ARG A 103 -13.37 3.13 14.09
N ALA A 104 -14.36 2.64 13.33
CA ALA A 104 -15.68 3.23 13.24
C ALA A 104 -16.73 2.36 13.96
N ARG A 105 -17.75 3.01 14.50
CA ARG A 105 -18.97 2.42 15.03
C ARG A 105 -20.15 2.85 14.17
N LEU A 106 -21.04 1.92 13.84
CA LEU A 106 -22.23 2.17 13.08
C LEU A 106 -23.47 2.12 13.99
N ALA A 107 -24.41 3.05 13.76
CA ALA A 107 -25.72 2.96 14.35
C ALA A 107 -26.52 1.79 13.73
N PRO A 108 -27.48 1.19 14.44
CA PRO A 108 -28.27 0.06 13.91
C PRO A 108 -29.04 0.38 12.60
N THR A 109 -29.27 1.66 12.34
CA THR A 109 -30.00 2.15 11.15
C THR A 109 -29.08 2.52 9.97
N THR A 110 -27.75 2.40 10.14
CA THR A 110 -26.77 2.77 9.11
C THR A 110 -26.78 1.77 7.96
N ASP A 111 -26.94 2.26 6.74
CA ASP A 111 -26.72 1.46 5.52
C ASP A 111 -25.22 1.40 5.20
N ALA A 112 -24.54 0.43 5.82
CA ALA A 112 -23.11 0.21 5.63
C ALA A 112 -22.78 -0.12 4.16
N ALA A 113 -23.61 -0.91 3.50
CA ALA A 113 -23.36 -1.34 2.12
C ALA A 113 -23.32 -0.16 1.15
N MET A 114 -24.24 0.80 1.32
CA MET A 114 -24.24 2.02 0.51
C MET A 114 -22.97 2.86 0.72
N LEU A 115 -22.50 3.00 1.97
CA LEU A 115 -21.31 3.78 2.29
C LEU A 115 -20.04 3.11 1.77
N VAL A 116 -19.92 1.80 1.89
CA VAL A 116 -18.77 1.02 1.36
C VAL A 116 -18.77 1.05 -0.16
N ALA A 117 -19.95 0.99 -0.80
CA ALA A 117 -20.09 1.07 -2.26
C ALA A 117 -19.64 2.43 -2.85
N ALA A 118 -19.50 3.49 -2.04
CA ALA A 118 -18.92 4.76 -2.47
C ALA A 118 -17.47 4.63 -2.92
N GLY A 119 -16.79 3.54 -2.57
CA GLY A 119 -15.47 3.17 -3.02
C GLY A 119 -14.37 3.47 -2.02
N ILE A 120 -13.13 3.11 -2.40
CA ILE A 120 -11.98 3.15 -1.48
C ILE A 120 -11.33 4.54 -1.39
N GLU A 121 -11.60 5.44 -2.35
CA GLU A 121 -11.07 6.80 -2.30
C GLU A 121 -11.88 7.66 -1.33
N PRO A 122 -11.23 8.37 -0.38
CA PRO A 122 -11.94 9.20 0.59
C PRO A 122 -12.73 10.31 -0.10
N ALA A 123 -14.06 10.25 0.02
CA ALA A 123 -14.98 11.21 -0.62
C ALA A 123 -16.08 11.71 0.34
N LEU A 124 -16.27 11.07 1.48
CA LEU A 124 -17.32 11.40 2.44
C LEU A 124 -16.78 12.34 3.52
N ASP A 125 -17.38 13.52 3.65
CA ASP A 125 -17.03 14.46 4.71
C ASP A 125 -17.54 13.98 6.08
N PRO A 126 -16.95 14.46 7.20
CA PRO A 126 -17.32 14.03 8.54
C PRO A 126 -18.81 14.25 8.88
N ALA A 127 -19.44 15.31 8.38
CA ALA A 127 -20.85 15.60 8.64
C ALA A 127 -21.76 14.60 7.95
N THR A 128 -21.47 14.25 6.69
CA THR A 128 -22.17 13.22 5.92
C THR A 128 -22.08 11.85 6.61
N LEU A 129 -20.88 11.45 7.06
CA LEU A 129 -20.68 10.19 7.79
C LEU A 129 -21.44 10.19 9.11
N SER A 130 -21.39 11.27 9.89
CA SER A 130 -22.15 11.39 11.15
C SER A 130 -23.65 11.35 10.94
N ALA A 131 -24.17 12.05 9.91
CA ALA A 131 -25.59 12.04 9.56
C ALA A 131 -26.06 10.64 9.12
N ALA A 132 -25.18 9.85 8.50
CA ALA A 132 -25.42 8.45 8.16
C ALA A 132 -25.31 7.49 9.36
N GLY A 133 -25.01 7.98 10.56
CA GLY A 133 -24.91 7.18 11.78
C GLY A 133 -23.54 6.51 11.98
N VAL A 134 -22.48 7.01 11.34
CA VAL A 134 -21.10 6.54 11.54
C VAL A 134 -20.37 7.46 12.51
N SER A 135 -19.76 6.90 13.54
CA SER A 135 -19.01 7.63 14.57
C SER A 135 -17.70 6.92 14.90
N THR A 136 -16.78 7.60 15.56
CA THR A 136 -15.62 7.00 16.21
C THR A 136 -16.05 6.16 17.42
N LEU A 137 -15.16 5.34 18.00
CA LEU A 137 -15.50 4.50 19.15
C LEU A 137 -15.90 5.30 20.40
N ASP A 138 -15.39 6.51 20.55
CA ASP A 138 -15.73 7.45 21.62
C ASP A 138 -16.97 8.32 21.31
N GLY A 139 -17.58 8.13 20.15
CA GLY A 139 -18.81 8.84 19.72
C GLY A 139 -18.55 10.14 18.97
N GLY A 140 -17.30 10.43 18.63
CA GLY A 140 -16.91 11.59 17.82
C GLY A 140 -17.15 11.42 16.33
N SER A 141 -16.76 12.42 15.55
CA SER A 141 -16.80 12.42 14.08
C SER A 141 -15.44 11.99 13.51
N ALA A 142 -15.42 11.55 12.24
CA ALA A 142 -14.18 11.34 11.51
C ALA A 142 -13.28 12.58 11.54
N ALA A 143 -11.96 12.38 11.65
CA ALA A 143 -10.99 13.47 11.76
C ALA A 143 -10.87 14.29 10.45
N ALA A 144 -11.23 13.72 9.31
CA ALA A 144 -11.17 14.34 7.99
C ALA A 144 -12.10 13.59 7.03
N THR A 145 -12.14 14.06 5.77
CA THR A 145 -12.79 13.30 4.67
C THR A 145 -12.27 11.87 4.63
N ALA A 146 -13.17 10.91 4.62
CA ALA A 146 -12.87 9.49 4.71
C ALA A 146 -13.72 8.67 3.75
N THR A 147 -13.40 7.39 3.61
CA THR A 147 -14.28 6.35 3.11
C THR A 147 -14.64 5.42 4.26
N LEU A 148 -15.77 4.72 4.17
CA LEU A 148 -16.06 3.61 5.08
C LEU A 148 -15.41 2.34 4.52
N VAL A 149 -14.57 1.71 5.32
CA VAL A 149 -13.92 0.44 5.00
C VAL A 149 -14.54 -0.65 5.85
N ASP A 150 -14.92 -1.75 5.23
CA ASP A 150 -15.36 -2.98 5.87
C ASP A 150 -14.25 -4.03 5.85
N LEU A 151 -14.10 -4.74 6.94
CA LEU A 151 -13.19 -5.88 7.06
C LEU A 151 -13.97 -7.07 7.59
N GLU A 152 -14.34 -7.94 6.67
CA GLU A 152 -15.04 -9.17 6.99
C GLU A 152 -14.05 -10.26 7.42
N THR A 153 -14.31 -10.87 8.58
CA THR A 153 -13.55 -12.03 9.07
C THR A 153 -14.52 -13.20 9.23
N PRO A 154 -14.26 -14.36 8.58
CA PRO A 154 -15.14 -15.52 8.73
C PRO A 154 -15.35 -15.90 10.19
N GLY A 155 -16.61 -15.94 10.63
CA GLY A 155 -17.01 -16.31 11.98
C GLY A 155 -16.85 -15.21 13.04
N ALA A 156 -16.59 -13.97 12.65
CA ALA A 156 -16.60 -12.79 13.50
C ALA A 156 -17.48 -11.69 12.92
N ASP A 157 -17.80 -10.69 13.73
CA ASP A 157 -18.51 -9.51 13.26
C ASP A 157 -17.64 -8.69 12.32
N THR A 158 -18.27 -8.11 11.29
CA THR A 158 -17.58 -7.19 10.37
C THR A 158 -17.07 -5.97 11.12
N GLU A 159 -15.81 -5.67 10.95
CA GLU A 159 -15.20 -4.45 11.47
C GLU A 159 -15.31 -3.32 10.48
N TYR A 160 -15.66 -2.13 10.98
CA TYR A 160 -15.74 -0.92 10.17
C TYR A 160 -14.69 0.10 10.58
N TRP A 161 -14.14 0.79 9.57
CA TRP A 161 -13.06 1.75 9.76
C TRP A 161 -13.29 2.99 8.88
N PHE A 162 -12.90 4.14 9.40
CA PHE A 162 -12.64 5.31 8.55
C PHE A 162 -11.31 5.11 7.84
N GLY A 163 -11.32 5.06 6.51
CA GLY A 163 -10.12 5.08 5.67
C GLY A 163 -9.84 6.50 5.20
N TYR A 164 -8.74 7.09 5.65
CA TYR A 164 -8.33 8.44 5.27
C TYR A 164 -7.44 8.47 4.02
N ARG A 165 -6.96 9.65 3.63
CA ARG A 165 -6.11 9.81 2.45
C ARG A 165 -4.90 8.88 2.47
N ASN A 166 -4.22 8.73 3.59
CA ASN A 166 -3.05 7.86 3.69
C ASN A 166 -3.40 6.37 3.56
N PHE A 167 -4.57 5.94 4.01
CA PHE A 167 -5.08 4.59 3.75
C PHE A 167 -5.25 4.34 2.24
N TYR A 168 -5.88 5.27 1.54
CA TYR A 168 -6.02 5.20 0.09
C TYR A 168 -4.66 5.15 -0.62
N VAL A 169 -3.66 5.91 -0.15
CA VAL A 169 -2.32 5.87 -0.72
C VAL A 169 -1.70 4.47 -0.59
N ILE A 170 -1.87 3.79 0.54
CA ILE A 170 -1.41 2.40 0.69
C ILE A 170 -2.11 1.48 -0.33
N THR A 171 -3.40 1.68 -0.60
CA THR A 171 -4.12 0.88 -1.61
C THR A 171 -3.65 1.10 -3.05
N ARG A 172 -2.82 2.13 -3.34
CA ARG A 172 -2.19 2.29 -4.66
C ARG A 172 -1.11 1.25 -4.90
N TYR A 173 -0.49 0.79 -3.81
CA TYR A 173 0.49 -0.29 -3.87
C TYR A 173 -0.17 -1.65 -4.15
N ASN A 174 -1.24 -1.94 -3.44
CA ASN A 174 -2.08 -3.12 -3.67
C ASN A 174 -3.55 -2.76 -3.40
N ARG A 175 -4.40 -2.94 -4.41
CA ARG A 175 -5.83 -2.60 -4.35
C ARG A 175 -6.63 -3.58 -3.48
N SER A 176 -6.33 -3.58 -2.18
CA SER A 176 -7.00 -4.41 -1.18
C SER A 176 -7.07 -3.67 0.14
N SER A 177 -8.27 -3.55 0.71
CA SER A 177 -8.48 -2.99 2.05
C SER A 177 -7.78 -3.82 3.12
N PHE A 178 -7.82 -5.15 3.00
CA PHE A 178 -7.11 -6.07 3.91
C PHE A 178 -5.59 -5.87 3.86
N TYR A 179 -5.03 -5.70 2.65
CA TYR A 179 -3.61 -5.39 2.53
C TYR A 179 -3.25 -4.06 3.19
N ALA A 180 -4.02 -3.01 2.89
CA ALA A 180 -3.75 -1.68 3.45
C ALA A 180 -3.88 -1.68 4.98
N MET A 181 -4.88 -2.38 5.52
CA MET A 181 -5.04 -2.54 6.96
C MET A 181 -3.88 -3.34 7.58
N SER A 182 -3.46 -4.46 6.98
CA SER A 182 -2.32 -5.24 7.47
C SER A 182 -1.03 -4.41 7.52
N VAL A 183 -0.79 -3.57 6.51
CA VAL A 183 0.37 -2.65 6.51
C VAL A 183 0.24 -1.62 7.64
N TYR A 184 -0.94 -1.03 7.83
CA TYR A 184 -1.19 -0.07 8.88
C TYR A 184 -1.02 -0.67 10.28
N GLU A 185 -1.65 -1.80 10.55
CA GLU A 185 -1.58 -2.48 11.86
C GLU A 185 -0.15 -2.92 12.18
N LEU A 186 0.58 -3.45 11.20
CA LEU A 186 1.99 -3.80 11.38
C LEU A 186 2.83 -2.56 11.71
N ALA A 187 2.62 -1.45 11.00
CA ALA A 187 3.32 -0.20 11.28
C ALA A 187 3.04 0.32 12.71
N GLU A 188 1.78 0.26 13.15
CA GLU A 188 1.40 0.65 14.52
C GLU A 188 2.01 -0.29 15.58
N ALA A 189 2.03 -1.60 15.33
CA ALA A 189 2.65 -2.57 16.23
C ALA A 189 4.16 -2.33 16.37
N LEU A 190 4.84 -2.04 15.27
CA LEU A 190 6.27 -1.70 15.26
C LEU A 190 6.55 -0.39 15.99
N ARG A 191 5.72 0.63 15.78
CA ARG A 191 5.80 1.92 16.47
C ARG A 191 5.66 1.76 17.99
N LEU A 192 4.67 1.00 18.42
CA LEU A 192 4.44 0.73 19.85
C LEU A 192 5.61 -0.06 20.45
N ARG A 193 6.12 -1.06 19.75
CA ARG A 193 7.29 -1.83 20.21
C ARG A 193 8.51 -0.95 20.39
N ARG A 194 8.79 -0.07 19.44
CA ARG A 194 9.89 0.88 19.54
C ARG A 194 9.78 1.78 20.77
N LEU A 195 8.60 2.35 21.02
CA LEU A 195 8.35 3.19 22.21
C LEU A 195 8.62 2.43 23.52
N VAL A 196 8.20 1.16 23.61
CA VAL A 196 8.47 0.32 24.79
C VAL A 196 9.97 0.09 24.97
N ASP A 197 10.70 -0.16 23.89
CA ASP A 197 12.14 -0.40 23.96
C ASP A 197 12.92 0.88 24.32
N GLU A 198 12.52 2.04 23.81
CA GLU A 198 13.07 3.36 24.20
C GLU A 198 12.85 3.65 25.69
N VAL A 199 11.64 3.43 26.24
CA VAL A 199 11.36 3.59 27.68
C VAL A 199 12.19 2.63 28.54
N ARG A 200 12.39 1.39 28.07
CA ARG A 200 13.24 0.42 28.78
C ARG A 200 14.72 0.81 28.77
N ALA A 201 15.20 1.39 27.67
CA ALA A 201 16.59 1.85 27.58
C ALA A 201 16.89 3.04 28.50
N GLN A 202 15.91 3.95 28.69
CA GLN A 202 16.05 5.10 29.59
C GLN A 202 16.03 4.74 31.08
N ARG A 203 15.57 3.53 31.44
CA ARG A 203 15.50 3.04 32.82
C ARG A 203 16.71 2.22 33.28
N ARG A 204 17.66 2.02 32.38
CA ARG A 204 18.95 1.34 32.62
C ARG A 204 20.08 2.32 32.79
#